data_f7ec4dfc7417ad38ef4d868e6c4f34ad
#
_entry.id   f7ec4dfc7417ad38ef4d868e6c4f34ad
#
_cell.length_a   1.000
_cell.length_b   1.000
_cell.length_c   1.000
_cell.angle_alpha   90.00
_cell.angle_beta   90.00
_cell.angle_gamma   90.00
#
_symmetry.space_group_name_H-M   'P 1'
#
loop_
_entity.id
_entity.type
_entity.pdbx_description
1 polymer ?
#
loop_
_entity_poly.entity_id
_entity_poly.type
_entity_poly.pdbx_seq_one_letter_code
_entity_poly.pdbx_strand_id
1 'polypeptide(L)'
;MLVFQILAILFGGLGVYNCTYFKSGSRSLSNLSLLFFFSIWGIFSALGFDYHDNVVASMFVPWIYYFLLKERTIPLLLFTIILLIGKENMALWAVFIGAGFFLRYMKDPVKRKLALMISCIAVIYFYLSVSVIIPSISNAGRGYLHFNYAALGMNFKEAIIRLITDPIYVVKLLWINHTGEMDAIGIKTELHLMFFLSGGILLLFRPAWLVVLLPIYAQKLFNDDFTKWGINSHYSIEFAPVLALGVFDVIADFRKSDKFKLWLSTSVVVLCLYMTISKMDHRISKWYVKENVAFYDKSHFTQKFNVSEVHDALKLIPDTASVTASEVLVPHLAFRENIYMFPLGPGTSYVAILDHDRAFPLNRDRIKEEIQKYSADTLWRSV
;
A
#
# COMPACT_ATOMS: atom_id res chain seq x y z
N MET A 1 5.19 -15.53 2.08
CA MET A 1 4.74 -14.25 1.48
C MET A 1 5.34 -13.02 2.16
N LEU A 2 5.32 -12.88 3.49
CA LEU A 2 5.90 -11.70 4.18
C LEU A 2 7.41 -11.52 3.90
N VAL A 3 8.20 -12.58 3.90
CA VAL A 3 9.63 -12.51 3.54
C VAL A 3 9.81 -11.98 2.11
N PHE A 4 8.99 -12.42 1.19
CA PHE A 4 9.01 -11.93 -0.19
C PHE A 4 8.69 -10.43 -0.27
N GLN A 5 7.70 -9.95 0.51
CA GLN A 5 7.37 -8.53 0.62
C GLN A 5 8.55 -7.72 1.17
N ILE A 6 9.23 -8.21 2.21
CA ILE A 6 10.43 -7.57 2.77
C ILE A 6 11.54 -7.49 1.70
N LEU A 7 11.81 -8.57 1.00
CA LEU A 7 12.81 -8.60 -0.08
C LEU A 7 12.47 -7.63 -1.21
N ALA A 8 11.18 -7.50 -1.57
CA ALA A 8 10.73 -6.52 -2.54
C ALA A 8 10.98 -5.07 -2.06
N ILE A 9 10.70 -4.76 -0.78
CA ILE A 9 10.98 -3.44 -0.20
C ILE A 9 12.48 -3.13 -0.23
N LEU A 10 13.35 -4.09 0.14
CA LEU A 10 14.79 -3.93 0.06
C LEU A 10 15.24 -3.69 -1.40
N PHE A 11 14.66 -4.42 -2.34
CA PHE A 11 14.90 -4.24 -3.76
C PHE A 11 14.47 -2.86 -4.27
N GLY A 12 13.32 -2.35 -3.82
CA GLY A 12 12.86 -0.97 -4.10
C GLY A 12 13.84 0.08 -3.58
N GLY A 13 14.33 -0.09 -2.36
CA GLY A 13 15.35 0.78 -1.76
C GLY A 13 16.65 0.82 -2.58
N LEU A 14 17.14 -0.33 -3.07
CA LEU A 14 18.29 -0.38 -3.99
C LEU A 14 18.03 0.37 -5.29
N GLY A 15 16.80 0.34 -5.80
CA GLY A 15 16.40 1.15 -6.95
C GLY A 15 16.51 2.65 -6.68
N VAL A 16 16.05 3.12 -5.51
CA VAL A 16 16.19 4.53 -5.07
C VAL A 16 17.65 4.93 -4.97
N TYR A 17 18.48 4.10 -4.32
CA TYR A 17 19.93 4.32 -4.24
C TYR A 17 20.55 4.50 -5.63
N ASN A 18 20.26 3.57 -6.55
CA ASN A 18 20.82 3.60 -7.90
C ASN A 18 20.38 4.82 -8.72
N CYS A 19 19.12 5.26 -8.58
CA CYS A 19 18.64 6.50 -9.21
C CYS A 19 19.41 7.72 -8.71
N THR A 20 19.56 7.85 -7.40
CA THR A 20 20.25 8.95 -6.77
C THR A 20 21.74 8.96 -7.14
N TYR A 21 22.39 7.79 -7.13
CA TYR A 21 23.79 7.64 -7.52
C TYR A 21 24.03 8.00 -9.00
N PHE A 22 23.17 7.51 -9.88
CA PHE A 22 23.25 7.82 -11.31
C PHE A 22 23.15 9.32 -11.60
N LYS A 23 22.29 10.03 -10.85
CA LYS A 23 22.10 11.47 -11.02
C LYS A 23 23.18 12.34 -10.38
N SER A 24 23.63 11.96 -9.20
CA SER A 24 24.49 12.82 -8.36
C SER A 24 25.97 12.43 -8.39
N GLY A 25 26.31 11.18 -8.72
CA GLY A 25 27.63 10.60 -8.54
C GLY A 25 28.08 10.45 -7.08
N SER A 26 27.21 10.83 -6.09
CA SER A 26 27.56 10.89 -4.68
C SER A 26 27.03 9.65 -3.94
N ARG A 27 27.94 8.84 -3.39
CA ARG A 27 27.59 7.70 -2.52
C ARG A 27 26.88 8.16 -1.25
N SER A 28 27.32 9.26 -0.65
CA SER A 28 26.73 9.80 0.58
C SER A 28 25.27 10.22 0.35
N LEU A 29 25.00 10.93 -0.76
CA LEU A 29 23.63 11.31 -1.11
C LEU A 29 22.75 10.10 -1.39
N SER A 30 23.29 9.08 -2.03
CA SER A 30 22.59 7.83 -2.32
C SER A 30 22.27 7.02 -1.06
N ASN A 31 23.22 6.97 -0.10
CA ASN A 31 22.96 6.36 1.20
C ASN A 31 21.84 7.10 1.97
N LEU A 32 21.85 8.43 1.94
CA LEU A 32 20.78 9.22 2.55
C LEU A 32 19.42 9.00 1.86
N SER A 33 19.39 8.85 0.54
CA SER A 33 18.16 8.52 -0.18
C SER A 33 17.61 7.15 0.19
N LEU A 34 18.48 6.17 0.40
CA LEU A 34 18.13 4.84 0.88
C LEU A 34 17.58 4.88 2.30
N LEU A 35 18.25 5.58 3.21
CA LEU A 35 17.79 5.78 4.59
C LEU A 35 16.46 6.52 4.62
N PHE A 36 16.30 7.55 3.80
CA PHE A 36 15.05 8.28 3.67
C PHE A 36 13.90 7.37 3.23
N PHE A 37 14.12 6.56 2.18
CA PHE A 37 13.13 5.61 1.70
C PHE A 37 12.64 4.69 2.83
N PHE A 38 13.56 4.09 3.58
CA PHE A 38 13.21 3.22 4.71
C PHE A 38 12.64 3.98 5.93
N SER A 39 12.75 5.29 5.98
CA SER A 39 12.17 6.11 7.06
C SER A 39 10.71 6.49 6.81
N ILE A 40 10.18 6.29 5.59
CA ILE A 40 8.83 6.74 5.22
C ILE A 40 7.77 5.84 5.88
N TRP A 41 6.78 6.46 6.52
CA TRP A 41 5.69 5.82 7.28
C TRP A 41 4.96 4.70 6.52
N GLY A 42 4.79 4.86 5.21
CA GLY A 42 4.12 3.87 4.36
C GLY A 42 4.79 2.50 4.39
N ILE A 43 6.12 2.44 4.55
CA ILE A 43 6.85 1.18 4.70
C ILE A 43 6.52 0.52 6.05
N PHE A 44 6.55 1.28 7.14
CA PHE A 44 6.22 0.76 8.47
C PHE A 44 4.77 0.28 8.55
N SER A 45 3.84 1.05 7.98
CA SER A 45 2.43 0.66 7.93
C SER A 45 2.21 -0.62 7.12
N ALA A 46 2.91 -0.77 6.00
CA ALA A 46 2.82 -1.97 5.16
C ALA A 46 3.46 -3.20 5.83
N LEU A 47 4.59 -3.03 6.53
CA LEU A 47 5.24 -4.13 7.27
C LEU A 47 4.47 -4.54 8.52
N GLY A 48 3.75 -3.61 9.15
CA GLY A 48 2.87 -3.89 10.29
C GLY A 48 1.50 -4.45 9.90
N PHE A 49 1.31 -4.80 8.65
CA PHE A 49 0.07 -5.34 8.09
C PHE A 49 0.34 -6.67 7.36
N ASP A 50 -0.65 -7.19 6.64
CA ASP A 50 -0.51 -8.43 5.88
C ASP A 50 0.28 -8.26 4.59
N TYR A 51 0.56 -9.38 3.90
CA TYR A 51 1.07 -9.37 2.54
C TYR A 51 0.05 -8.74 1.58
N HIS A 52 0.53 -7.80 0.77
CA HIS A 52 -0.30 -7.15 -0.25
C HIS A 52 0.48 -6.95 -1.55
N ASP A 53 -0.16 -7.27 -2.66
CA ASP A 53 0.45 -7.21 -4.00
C ASP A 53 0.86 -5.79 -4.40
N ASN A 54 0.10 -4.76 -3.99
CA ASN A 54 0.46 -3.37 -4.25
C ASN A 54 1.75 -2.95 -3.53
N VAL A 55 2.07 -3.55 -2.38
CA VAL A 55 3.34 -3.29 -1.68
C VAL A 55 4.50 -3.77 -2.55
N VAL A 56 4.43 -5.00 -3.04
CA VAL A 56 5.44 -5.57 -3.92
C VAL A 56 5.54 -4.80 -5.23
N ALA A 57 4.39 -4.52 -5.86
CA ALA A 57 4.32 -3.81 -7.13
C ALA A 57 4.95 -2.41 -7.05
N SER A 58 4.69 -1.66 -5.98
CA SER A 58 5.22 -0.30 -5.78
C SER A 58 6.76 -0.27 -5.76
N MET A 59 7.40 -1.38 -5.39
CA MET A 59 8.86 -1.47 -5.31
C MET A 59 9.55 -1.53 -6.68
N PHE A 60 8.79 -1.71 -7.75
CA PHE A 60 9.33 -1.66 -9.12
C PHE A 60 9.39 -0.24 -9.68
N VAL A 61 8.69 0.73 -9.11
CA VAL A 61 8.70 2.14 -9.56
C VAL A 61 10.11 2.76 -9.55
N PRO A 62 10.96 2.56 -8.52
CA PRO A 62 12.33 3.03 -8.56
C PRO A 62 13.15 2.46 -9.73
N TRP A 63 12.92 1.22 -10.09
CA TRP A 63 13.61 0.58 -11.20
C TRP A 63 13.10 1.06 -12.57
N ILE A 64 11.80 1.30 -12.71
CA ILE A 64 11.23 1.95 -13.90
C ILE A 64 11.91 3.32 -14.11
N TYR A 65 12.01 4.13 -13.03
CA TYR A 65 12.69 5.42 -13.12
C TYR A 65 14.18 5.29 -13.42
N TYR A 66 14.88 4.33 -12.80
CA TYR A 66 16.29 4.06 -13.07
C TYR A 66 16.57 3.71 -14.52
N PHE A 67 15.75 2.85 -15.12
CA PHE A 67 15.91 2.47 -16.51
C PHE A 67 15.45 3.54 -17.49
N LEU A 68 14.51 4.40 -17.09
CA LEU A 68 14.20 5.63 -17.81
C LEU A 68 15.42 6.55 -17.85
N LEU A 69 16.09 6.76 -16.72
CA LEU A 69 17.30 7.60 -16.63
C LEU A 69 18.43 7.05 -17.52
N LYS A 70 18.57 5.73 -17.57
CA LYS A 70 19.56 5.01 -18.41
C LYS A 70 19.13 4.78 -19.85
N GLU A 71 17.94 5.19 -20.23
CA GLU A 71 17.38 5.03 -21.59
C GLU A 71 17.37 3.56 -22.06
N ARG A 72 17.15 2.62 -21.12
CA ARG A 72 17.11 1.18 -21.37
C ARG A 72 15.68 0.69 -21.53
N THR A 73 15.22 0.55 -22.78
CA THR A 73 13.83 0.22 -23.11
C THR A 73 13.37 -1.13 -22.57
N ILE A 74 14.15 -2.20 -22.82
CA ILE A 74 13.72 -3.58 -22.45
C ILE A 74 13.48 -3.72 -20.95
N PRO A 75 14.46 -3.42 -20.06
CA PRO A 75 14.21 -3.55 -18.62
C PRO A 75 13.14 -2.55 -18.11
N LEU A 76 13.04 -1.35 -18.69
CA LEU A 76 11.97 -0.42 -18.36
C LEU A 76 10.58 -1.04 -18.61
N LEU A 77 10.36 -1.64 -19.77
CA LEU A 77 9.11 -2.30 -20.12
C LEU A 77 8.85 -3.52 -19.23
N LEU A 78 9.88 -4.34 -18.96
CA LEU A 78 9.76 -5.49 -18.07
C LEU A 78 9.25 -5.07 -16.69
N PHE A 79 9.89 -4.08 -16.06
CA PHE A 79 9.47 -3.60 -14.74
C PHE A 79 8.12 -2.90 -14.77
N THR A 80 7.75 -2.23 -15.88
CA THR A 80 6.40 -1.68 -16.06
C THR A 80 5.36 -2.80 -16.10
N ILE A 81 5.61 -3.88 -16.84
CA ILE A 81 4.70 -5.03 -16.89
C ILE A 81 4.54 -5.68 -15.51
N ILE A 82 5.63 -5.86 -14.77
CA ILE A 82 5.58 -6.42 -13.41
C ILE A 82 4.74 -5.54 -12.48
N LEU A 83 4.90 -4.21 -12.55
CA LEU A 83 4.06 -3.27 -11.81
C LEU A 83 2.56 -3.45 -12.15
N LEU A 84 2.23 -3.59 -13.43
CA LEU A 84 0.85 -3.72 -13.91
C LEU A 84 0.19 -5.03 -13.45
N ILE A 85 0.93 -6.13 -13.43
CA ILE A 85 0.42 -7.45 -13.02
C ILE A 85 0.09 -7.48 -11.52
N GLY A 86 0.73 -6.65 -10.70
CA GLY A 86 0.56 -6.67 -9.25
C GLY A 86 -0.88 -6.40 -8.80
N LYS A 87 -1.55 -5.42 -9.39
CA LYS A 87 -2.95 -5.10 -9.08
C LYS A 87 -3.54 -4.18 -10.15
N GLU A 88 -4.85 -4.28 -10.42
CA GLU A 88 -5.53 -3.49 -11.46
C GLU A 88 -5.39 -1.97 -11.29
N ASN A 89 -5.38 -1.49 -10.03
CA ASN A 89 -5.23 -0.05 -9.76
C ASN A 89 -3.80 0.46 -9.99
N MET A 90 -2.79 -0.41 -10.02
CA MET A 90 -1.42 -0.04 -10.38
C MET A 90 -1.33 0.46 -11.82
N ALA A 91 -2.24 0.00 -12.69
CA ALA A 91 -2.30 0.49 -14.06
C ALA A 91 -2.69 1.98 -14.12
N LEU A 92 -3.68 2.41 -13.33
CA LEU A 92 -4.03 3.83 -13.24
C LEU A 92 -2.83 4.65 -12.72
N TRP A 93 -2.14 4.15 -11.71
CA TRP A 93 -0.94 4.82 -11.20
C TRP A 93 0.18 4.89 -12.23
N ALA A 94 0.42 3.80 -12.99
CA ALA A 94 1.42 3.77 -14.06
C ALA A 94 1.16 4.78 -15.17
N VAL A 95 -0.11 5.07 -15.51
CA VAL A 95 -0.46 6.17 -16.43
C VAL A 95 0.10 7.50 -15.93
N PHE A 96 -0.10 7.80 -14.66
CA PHE A 96 0.38 9.05 -14.06
C PHE A 96 1.89 9.06 -13.79
N ILE A 97 2.51 7.91 -13.54
CA ILE A 97 3.97 7.76 -13.52
C ILE A 97 4.55 8.16 -14.88
N GLY A 98 4.02 7.60 -15.96
CA GLY A 98 4.45 7.97 -17.30
C GLY A 98 4.18 9.44 -17.63
N ALA A 99 3.01 9.98 -17.27
CA ALA A 99 2.67 11.38 -17.47
C ALA A 99 3.62 12.32 -16.69
N GLY A 100 3.90 12.01 -15.43
CA GLY A 100 4.85 12.77 -14.62
C GLY A 100 6.26 12.74 -15.22
N PHE A 101 6.74 11.57 -15.64
CA PHE A 101 8.05 11.46 -16.30
C PHE A 101 8.08 12.16 -17.67
N PHE A 102 6.99 12.11 -18.42
CA PHE A 102 6.85 12.88 -19.66
C PHE A 102 7.04 14.39 -19.40
N LEU A 103 6.35 14.93 -18.41
CA LEU A 103 6.48 16.34 -18.01
C LEU A 103 7.89 16.66 -17.50
N ARG A 104 8.49 15.75 -16.73
CA ARG A 104 9.85 15.92 -16.18
C ARG A 104 10.91 15.99 -17.28
N TYR A 105 10.72 15.24 -18.37
CA TYR A 105 11.70 15.09 -19.44
C TYR A 105 11.19 15.61 -20.80
N MET A 106 10.33 16.65 -20.81
CA MET A 106 9.76 17.21 -22.04
C MET A 106 10.81 17.61 -23.10
N LYS A 107 12.00 18.06 -22.65
CA LYS A 107 13.12 18.48 -23.52
C LYS A 107 14.01 17.33 -23.97
N ASP A 108 13.85 16.13 -23.40
CA ASP A 108 14.62 14.94 -23.74
C ASP A 108 13.75 14.00 -24.57
N PRO A 109 13.95 13.90 -25.90
CA PRO A 109 13.06 13.15 -26.77
C PRO A 109 13.05 11.65 -26.47
N VAL A 110 14.16 11.06 -26.02
CA VAL A 110 14.27 9.64 -25.71
C VAL A 110 13.48 9.33 -24.45
N LYS A 111 13.76 10.03 -23.35
CA LYS A 111 13.05 9.81 -22.06
C LYS A 111 11.56 10.14 -22.18
N ARG A 112 11.22 11.19 -22.95
CA ARG A 112 9.83 11.55 -23.24
C ARG A 112 9.09 10.42 -23.97
N LYS A 113 9.71 9.81 -24.99
CA LYS A 113 9.14 8.66 -25.70
C LYS A 113 8.94 7.46 -24.77
N LEU A 114 9.94 7.14 -23.95
CA LEU A 114 9.85 6.04 -22.99
C LEU A 114 8.76 6.29 -21.95
N ALA A 115 8.63 7.50 -21.45
CA ALA A 115 7.58 7.90 -20.51
C ALA A 115 6.18 7.75 -21.13
N LEU A 116 6.01 8.18 -22.39
CA LEU A 116 4.76 7.99 -23.12
C LEU A 116 4.43 6.51 -23.32
N MET A 117 5.42 5.67 -23.61
CA MET A 117 5.23 4.22 -23.74
C MET A 117 4.69 3.60 -22.44
N ILE A 118 5.21 4.02 -21.25
CA ILE A 118 4.67 3.59 -19.96
C ILE A 118 3.18 3.91 -19.86
N SER A 119 2.79 5.18 -20.12
CA SER A 119 1.38 5.60 -20.05
C SER A 119 0.49 4.85 -21.04
N CYS A 120 0.92 4.69 -22.29
CA CYS A 120 0.14 4.00 -23.31
C CYS A 120 -0.11 2.52 -22.95
N ILE A 121 0.92 1.81 -22.53
CA ILE A 121 0.80 0.41 -22.10
C ILE A 121 -0.12 0.30 -20.89
N ALA A 122 0.02 1.20 -19.92
CA ALA A 122 -0.80 1.22 -18.73
C ALA A 122 -2.29 1.50 -19.03
N VAL A 123 -2.60 2.44 -19.94
CA VAL A 123 -3.99 2.70 -20.38
C VAL A 123 -4.59 1.47 -21.05
N ILE A 124 -3.86 0.83 -21.97
CA ILE A 124 -4.33 -0.39 -22.65
C ILE A 124 -4.58 -1.50 -21.62
N TYR A 125 -3.63 -1.73 -20.71
CA TYR A 125 -3.77 -2.75 -19.68
C TYR A 125 -4.95 -2.45 -18.74
N PHE A 126 -5.13 -1.21 -18.29
CA PHE A 126 -6.26 -0.81 -17.46
C PHE A 126 -7.58 -1.08 -18.14
N TYR A 127 -7.72 -0.67 -19.40
CA TYR A 127 -8.92 -0.93 -20.18
C TYR A 127 -9.21 -2.42 -20.33
N LEU A 128 -8.22 -3.22 -20.70
CA LEU A 128 -8.36 -4.66 -20.83
C LEU A 128 -8.73 -5.32 -19.50
N SER A 129 -8.09 -4.93 -18.40
CA SER A 129 -8.35 -5.49 -17.08
C SER A 129 -9.78 -5.22 -16.61
N VAL A 130 -10.22 -3.95 -16.67
CA VAL A 130 -11.52 -3.53 -16.11
C VAL A 130 -12.68 -3.89 -17.02
N SER A 131 -12.50 -3.79 -18.35
CA SER A 131 -13.60 -3.94 -19.30
C SER A 131 -13.70 -5.34 -19.93
N VAL A 132 -12.64 -6.15 -19.88
CA VAL A 132 -12.59 -7.46 -20.53
C VAL A 132 -12.28 -8.58 -19.53
N ILE A 133 -11.13 -8.51 -18.84
CA ILE A 133 -10.61 -9.62 -18.03
C ILE A 133 -11.47 -9.82 -16.79
N ILE A 134 -11.63 -8.79 -15.95
CA ILE A 134 -12.41 -8.89 -14.71
C ILE A 134 -13.86 -9.33 -14.97
N PRO A 135 -14.61 -8.74 -15.93
CA PRO A 135 -15.95 -9.19 -16.23
C PRO A 135 -16.04 -10.63 -16.74
N SER A 136 -15.03 -11.13 -17.50
CA SER A 136 -15.03 -12.49 -18.03
C SER A 136 -14.78 -13.57 -16.97
N ILE A 137 -14.07 -13.22 -15.87
CA ILE A 137 -13.73 -14.13 -14.79
C ILE A 137 -14.78 -14.06 -13.67
N SER A 138 -15.40 -12.88 -13.47
CA SER A 138 -16.44 -12.71 -12.47
C SER A 138 -17.76 -13.34 -12.94
N ASN A 139 -18.15 -14.48 -12.39
CA ASN A 139 -19.43 -15.15 -12.66
C ASN A 139 -20.67 -14.31 -12.26
N ALA A 140 -20.53 -13.10 -11.81
CA ALA A 140 -21.59 -12.36 -11.12
C ALA A 140 -22.40 -11.40 -12.01
N GLY A 141 -22.05 -11.17 -13.29
CA GLY A 141 -22.73 -10.18 -14.14
C GLY A 141 -22.75 -8.76 -13.53
N ARG A 142 -21.98 -8.54 -12.46
CA ARG A 142 -21.91 -7.29 -11.71
C ARG A 142 -20.77 -6.45 -12.28
N GLY A 143 -20.98 -5.13 -12.38
CA GLY A 143 -19.93 -4.20 -12.73
C GLY A 143 -18.75 -4.22 -11.76
N TYR A 144 -17.75 -3.38 -11.98
CA TYR A 144 -16.56 -3.29 -11.12
C TYR A 144 -16.96 -2.96 -9.67
N LEU A 145 -16.79 -3.95 -8.77
CA LEU A 145 -17.28 -3.91 -7.39
C LEU A 145 -16.50 -2.96 -6.46
N HIS A 146 -15.33 -2.50 -6.90
CA HIS A 146 -14.44 -1.66 -6.07
C HIS A 146 -14.57 -0.16 -6.33
N PHE A 147 -15.64 0.29 -6.99
CA PHE A 147 -15.90 1.70 -7.17
C PHE A 147 -16.63 2.27 -5.93
N ASN A 148 -15.85 2.77 -4.98
CA ASN A 148 -16.34 3.35 -3.70
C ASN A 148 -16.01 4.84 -3.64
N TYR A 149 -16.63 5.65 -4.51
CA TYR A 149 -16.36 7.08 -4.69
C TYR A 149 -17.67 7.86 -4.88
N ALA A 150 -18.67 7.61 -4.02
CA ALA A 150 -20.01 8.20 -4.15
C ALA A 150 -20.00 9.73 -4.13
N ALA A 151 -19.04 10.35 -3.42
CA ALA A 151 -18.83 11.79 -3.46
C ALA A 151 -18.52 12.35 -4.85
N LEU A 152 -17.99 11.52 -5.77
CA LEU A 152 -17.72 11.90 -7.16
C LEU A 152 -18.83 11.46 -8.12
N GLY A 153 -19.63 10.46 -7.75
CA GLY A 153 -20.70 9.89 -8.56
C GLY A 153 -20.85 8.39 -8.35
N MET A 154 -21.87 7.79 -8.93
CA MET A 154 -22.21 6.39 -8.76
C MET A 154 -21.39 5.44 -9.66
N ASN A 155 -20.63 5.99 -10.61
CA ASN A 155 -19.82 5.23 -11.55
C ASN A 155 -18.65 6.08 -12.09
N PHE A 156 -17.74 5.41 -12.80
CA PHE A 156 -16.53 6.04 -13.33
C PHE A 156 -16.79 7.21 -14.28
N LYS A 157 -17.87 7.11 -15.09
CA LYS A 157 -18.25 8.18 -16.03
C LYS A 157 -18.69 9.44 -15.28
N GLU A 158 -19.53 9.29 -14.27
CA GLU A 158 -19.98 10.41 -13.44
C GLU A 158 -18.84 11.06 -12.68
N ALA A 159 -17.92 10.23 -12.15
CA ALA A 159 -16.73 10.73 -11.47
C ALA A 159 -15.87 11.61 -12.40
N ILE A 160 -15.61 11.17 -13.64
CA ILE A 160 -14.87 11.98 -14.62
C ILE A 160 -15.62 13.29 -14.92
N ILE A 161 -16.94 13.23 -15.12
CA ILE A 161 -17.74 14.44 -15.35
C ILE A 161 -17.60 15.39 -14.16
N ARG A 162 -17.71 14.88 -12.92
CA ARG A 162 -17.59 15.69 -11.69
C ARG A 162 -16.21 16.34 -11.56
N LEU A 163 -15.14 15.60 -11.87
CA LEU A 163 -13.78 16.12 -11.88
C LEU A 163 -13.61 17.33 -12.81
N ILE A 164 -14.35 17.36 -13.92
CA ILE A 164 -14.26 18.43 -14.93
C ILE A 164 -15.23 19.58 -14.62
N THR A 165 -16.45 19.26 -14.20
CA THR A 165 -17.53 20.25 -14.04
C THR A 165 -17.52 20.96 -12.70
N ASP A 166 -16.97 20.34 -11.64
CA ASP A 166 -16.93 20.92 -10.30
C ASP A 166 -15.55 20.73 -9.62
N PRO A 167 -14.48 21.30 -10.22
CA PRO A 167 -13.12 21.10 -9.72
C PRO A 167 -12.90 21.69 -8.33
N ILE A 168 -13.65 22.73 -7.94
CA ILE A 168 -13.55 23.34 -6.61
C ILE A 168 -14.03 22.37 -5.54
N TYR A 169 -15.16 21.70 -5.77
CA TYR A 169 -15.64 20.65 -4.87
C TYR A 169 -14.66 19.49 -4.76
N VAL A 170 -14.12 19.02 -5.89
CA VAL A 170 -13.12 17.94 -5.92
C VAL A 170 -11.88 18.31 -5.09
N VAL A 171 -11.39 19.53 -5.22
CA VAL A 171 -10.28 20.01 -4.39
C VAL A 171 -10.67 20.05 -2.91
N LYS A 172 -11.88 20.48 -2.55
CA LYS A 172 -12.36 20.45 -1.17
C LYS A 172 -12.41 19.04 -0.59
N LEU A 173 -12.73 18.01 -1.39
CA LEU A 173 -12.74 16.61 -0.95
C LEU A 173 -11.40 16.14 -0.38
N LEU A 174 -10.29 16.77 -0.76
CA LEU A 174 -8.98 16.44 -0.20
C LEU A 174 -8.88 16.71 1.30
N TRP A 175 -9.71 17.62 1.84
CA TRP A 175 -9.65 18.04 3.26
C TRP A 175 -10.90 17.73 4.05
N ILE A 176 -12.09 17.78 3.43
CA ILE A 176 -13.35 17.60 4.14
C ILE A 176 -13.63 16.13 4.43
N ASN A 177 -14.26 15.86 5.57
CA ASN A 177 -14.86 14.57 5.87
C ASN A 177 -16.20 14.47 5.11
N HIS A 178 -16.22 13.80 3.96
CA HIS A 178 -17.39 13.68 3.10
C HIS A 178 -18.29 12.48 3.44
N THR A 179 -17.84 11.59 4.33
CA THR A 179 -18.64 10.44 4.77
C THR A 179 -19.53 10.79 5.98
N GLY A 180 -19.21 11.86 6.68
CA GLY A 180 -19.93 12.25 7.92
C GLY A 180 -19.57 11.41 9.14
N GLU A 181 -18.72 10.40 9.02
CA GLU A 181 -18.31 9.53 10.12
C GLU A 181 -17.47 10.30 11.14
N MET A 182 -17.83 10.23 12.42
CA MET A 182 -17.12 10.92 13.50
C MET A 182 -15.69 10.40 13.65
N ASP A 183 -15.47 9.11 13.46
CA ASP A 183 -14.16 8.46 13.52
C ASP A 183 -13.20 8.90 12.41
N ALA A 184 -13.71 9.59 11.38
CA ALA A 184 -12.90 10.07 10.26
C ALA A 184 -12.30 11.47 10.46
N ILE A 185 -12.65 12.15 11.57
CA ILE A 185 -12.19 13.52 11.84
C ILE A 185 -10.66 13.56 11.98
N GLY A 186 -10.01 14.45 11.25
CA GLY A 186 -8.57 14.69 11.31
C GLY A 186 -7.70 13.73 10.48
N ILE A 187 -8.21 12.59 9.99
CA ILE A 187 -7.42 11.60 9.26
C ILE A 187 -6.77 12.18 8.00
N LYS A 188 -7.52 12.96 7.20
CA LYS A 188 -6.97 13.60 5.99
C LYS A 188 -5.89 14.62 6.32
N THR A 189 -6.10 15.40 7.37
CA THR A 189 -5.12 16.38 7.85
C THR A 189 -3.83 15.69 8.31
N GLU A 190 -3.95 14.57 9.01
CA GLU A 190 -2.80 13.76 9.39
C GLU A 190 -1.98 13.31 8.17
N LEU A 191 -2.63 12.78 7.13
CA LEU A 191 -1.93 12.39 5.89
C LEU A 191 -1.19 13.56 5.25
N HIS A 192 -1.83 14.74 5.15
CA HIS A 192 -1.18 15.92 4.59
C HIS A 192 0.04 16.36 5.41
N LEU A 193 -0.10 16.39 6.75
CA LEU A 193 1.03 16.73 7.63
C LEU A 193 2.18 15.73 7.46
N MET A 194 1.88 14.43 7.43
CA MET A 194 2.89 13.40 7.20
C MET A 194 3.59 13.59 5.87
N PHE A 195 2.83 13.85 4.80
CA PHE A 195 3.40 14.08 3.48
C PHE A 195 4.32 15.31 3.45
N PHE A 196 3.85 16.47 3.91
CA PHE A 196 4.62 17.71 3.84
C PHE A 196 5.86 17.69 4.74
N LEU A 197 5.70 17.22 5.98
CA LEU A 197 6.80 17.18 6.96
C LEU A 197 7.80 16.05 6.66
N SER A 198 7.42 15.04 5.91
CA SER A 198 8.36 14.04 5.38
C SER A 198 9.04 14.47 4.07
N GLY A 199 9.18 15.75 3.83
CA GLY A 199 9.90 16.29 2.67
C GLY A 199 9.07 16.51 1.41
N GLY A 200 7.78 16.17 1.41
CA GLY A 200 6.88 16.36 0.26
C GLY A 200 6.79 17.79 -0.25
N ILE A 201 7.06 18.78 0.62
CA ILE A 201 7.14 20.20 0.24
C ILE A 201 8.20 20.45 -0.84
N LEU A 202 9.28 19.68 -0.87
CA LEU A 202 10.34 19.82 -1.87
C LEU A 202 9.86 19.47 -3.27
N LEU A 203 8.79 18.67 -3.41
CA LEU A 203 8.24 18.33 -4.72
C LEU A 203 7.63 19.52 -5.44
N LEU A 204 7.32 20.62 -4.74
CA LEU A 204 6.89 21.88 -5.36
C LEU A 204 7.95 22.44 -6.32
N PHE A 205 9.23 22.14 -6.11
CA PHE A 205 10.30 22.50 -7.04
C PHE A 205 10.36 21.62 -8.30
N ARG A 206 9.58 20.53 -8.34
CA ARG A 206 9.44 19.60 -9.45
C ARG A 206 8.00 19.08 -9.56
N PRO A 207 7.06 19.92 -10.06
CA PRO A 207 5.62 19.60 -10.09
C PRO A 207 5.28 18.30 -10.84
N ALA A 208 6.14 17.82 -11.71
CA ALA A 208 6.02 16.53 -12.37
C ALA A 208 5.83 15.36 -11.38
N TRP A 209 6.48 15.42 -10.20
CA TRP A 209 6.30 14.42 -9.14
C TRP A 209 4.94 14.53 -8.45
N LEU A 210 4.34 15.72 -8.41
CA LEU A 210 2.97 15.89 -7.92
C LEU A 210 1.96 15.20 -8.84
N VAL A 211 2.22 15.19 -10.15
CA VAL A 211 1.39 14.43 -11.12
C VAL A 211 1.43 12.94 -10.82
N VAL A 212 2.59 12.38 -10.49
CA VAL A 212 2.72 10.96 -10.08
C VAL A 212 1.93 10.65 -8.81
N LEU A 213 1.75 11.63 -7.91
CA LEU A 213 1.00 11.48 -6.67
C LEU A 213 -0.53 11.61 -6.83
N LEU A 214 -1.01 12.24 -7.90
CA LEU A 214 -2.45 12.51 -8.07
C LEU A 214 -3.33 11.26 -7.88
N PRO A 215 -3.08 10.12 -8.54
CA PRO A 215 -3.94 8.95 -8.37
C PRO A 215 -3.85 8.35 -6.97
N ILE A 216 -2.71 8.46 -6.29
CA ILE A 216 -2.53 7.98 -4.91
C ILE A 216 -3.43 8.79 -3.98
N TYR A 217 -3.38 10.11 -4.07
CA TYR A 217 -4.27 10.99 -3.31
C TYR A 217 -5.74 10.77 -3.65
N ALA A 218 -6.08 10.65 -4.94
CA ALA A 218 -7.44 10.42 -5.38
C ALA A 218 -8.02 9.11 -4.85
N GLN A 219 -7.28 8.00 -4.99
CA GLN A 219 -7.71 6.69 -4.51
C GLN A 219 -7.90 6.65 -2.99
N LYS A 220 -7.12 7.41 -2.24
CA LYS A 220 -7.26 7.50 -0.80
C LYS A 220 -8.37 8.47 -0.40
N LEU A 221 -8.25 9.74 -0.74
CA LEU A 221 -9.02 10.82 -0.11
C LEU A 221 -10.41 11.00 -0.69
N PHE A 222 -10.70 10.43 -1.87
CA PHE A 222 -12.04 10.45 -2.45
C PHE A 222 -12.83 9.18 -2.14
N ASN A 223 -12.19 8.15 -1.55
CA ASN A 223 -12.83 6.88 -1.22
C ASN A 223 -13.86 7.06 -0.10
N ASP A 224 -14.99 6.35 -0.19
CA ASP A 224 -16.04 6.39 0.84
C ASP A 224 -15.63 5.62 2.12
N ASP A 225 -14.64 4.72 2.01
CA ASP A 225 -14.04 4.03 3.15
C ASP A 225 -12.95 4.91 3.76
N PHE A 226 -13.28 5.63 4.84
CA PHE A 226 -12.37 6.54 5.52
C PHE A 226 -11.14 5.85 6.13
N THR A 227 -11.17 4.53 6.33
CA THR A 227 -10.00 3.79 6.83
C THR A 227 -8.82 3.81 5.86
N LYS A 228 -9.08 4.12 4.58
CA LYS A 228 -8.06 4.29 3.54
C LYS A 228 -7.42 5.69 3.51
N TRP A 229 -8.04 6.70 4.13
CA TRP A 229 -7.58 8.09 4.02
C TRP A 229 -6.24 8.35 4.72
N GLY A 230 -6.00 7.64 5.83
CA GLY A 230 -4.87 7.89 6.71
C GLY A 230 -3.57 7.17 6.35
N ILE A 231 -2.70 7.08 7.34
CA ILE A 231 -1.36 6.48 7.24
C ILE A 231 -1.33 4.99 7.63
N ASN A 232 -2.51 4.40 7.84
CA ASN A 232 -2.65 3.02 8.29
C ASN A 232 -2.49 2.00 7.16
N SER A 233 -2.24 0.75 7.54
CA SER A 233 -2.21 -0.41 6.66
C SER A 233 -1.26 -0.22 5.46
N HIS A 234 -1.45 -0.96 4.41
CA HIS A 234 -0.64 -0.91 3.19
C HIS A 234 -1.01 0.23 2.22
N TYR A 235 -2.09 0.99 2.51
CA TYR A 235 -2.62 2.01 1.58
C TYR A 235 -1.76 3.27 1.41
N SER A 236 -0.62 3.35 2.07
CA SER A 236 0.32 4.47 1.94
C SER A 236 1.68 4.06 1.38
N ILE A 237 1.82 2.82 0.92
CA ILE A 237 3.12 2.32 0.44
C ILE A 237 3.60 3.05 -0.82
N GLU A 238 2.67 3.47 -1.69
CA GLU A 238 2.98 4.15 -2.94
C GLU A 238 3.65 5.52 -2.73
N PHE A 239 3.45 6.15 -1.55
CA PHE A 239 4.18 7.37 -1.20
C PHE A 239 5.68 7.13 -1.05
N ALA A 240 6.11 5.95 -0.61
CA ALA A 240 7.52 5.69 -0.33
C ALA A 240 8.43 5.86 -1.57
N PRO A 241 8.21 5.17 -2.69
CA PRO A 241 9.02 5.36 -3.87
C PRO A 241 8.91 6.77 -4.46
N VAL A 242 7.72 7.39 -4.46
CA VAL A 242 7.53 8.72 -5.06
C VAL A 242 8.23 9.81 -4.26
N LEU A 243 8.08 9.80 -2.93
CA LEU A 243 8.77 10.76 -2.07
C LEU A 243 10.29 10.58 -2.17
N ALA A 244 10.78 9.35 -2.06
CA ALA A 244 12.22 9.10 -2.10
C ALA A 244 12.85 9.53 -3.43
N LEU A 245 12.25 9.14 -4.54
CA LEU A 245 12.73 9.53 -5.86
C LEU A 245 12.59 11.03 -6.10
N GLY A 246 11.43 11.61 -5.79
CA GLY A 246 11.14 13.00 -6.08
C GLY A 246 11.96 13.97 -5.25
N VAL A 247 12.07 13.75 -3.93
CA VAL A 247 12.85 14.58 -3.02
C VAL A 247 14.32 14.57 -3.43
N PHE A 248 14.89 13.38 -3.70
CA PHE A 248 16.30 13.28 -4.08
C PHE A 248 16.56 13.67 -5.55
N ASP A 249 15.55 13.59 -6.44
CA ASP A 249 15.62 14.21 -7.76
C ASP A 249 15.77 15.74 -7.67
N VAL A 250 15.01 16.36 -6.76
CA VAL A 250 15.09 17.82 -6.49
C VAL A 250 16.45 18.18 -5.89
N ILE A 251 16.87 17.48 -4.83
CA ILE A 251 18.12 17.81 -4.11
C ILE A 251 19.35 17.61 -5.03
N ALA A 252 19.37 16.54 -5.82
CA ALA A 252 20.48 16.29 -6.77
C ALA A 252 20.64 17.42 -7.78
N ASP A 253 19.52 17.98 -8.26
CA ASP A 253 19.50 19.05 -9.26
C ASP A 253 19.72 20.46 -8.69
N PHE A 254 19.73 20.63 -7.36
CA PHE A 254 19.99 21.96 -6.79
C PHE A 254 21.39 22.47 -7.15
N ARG A 255 21.46 23.70 -7.62
CA ARG A 255 22.72 24.42 -7.89
C ARG A 255 23.32 24.97 -6.58
N LYS A 256 23.61 24.09 -5.63
CA LYS A 256 24.19 24.38 -4.32
C LYS A 256 25.36 23.45 -4.04
N SER A 257 26.20 23.82 -3.06
CA SER A 257 27.34 22.99 -2.66
C SER A 257 26.93 21.61 -2.18
N ASP A 258 27.83 20.64 -2.31
CA ASP A 258 27.58 19.27 -1.82
C ASP A 258 27.33 19.22 -0.32
N LYS A 259 28.00 20.09 0.45
CA LYS A 259 27.74 20.25 1.88
C LYS A 259 26.28 20.64 2.17
N PHE A 260 25.74 21.60 1.40
CA PHE A 260 24.33 21.99 1.53
C PHE A 260 23.39 20.87 1.16
N LYS A 261 23.64 20.14 0.06
CA LYS A 261 22.83 19.00 -0.35
C LYS A 261 22.81 17.90 0.71
N LEU A 262 23.96 17.58 1.29
CA LEU A 262 24.07 16.60 2.37
C LEU A 262 23.35 17.06 3.63
N TRP A 263 23.53 18.34 4.03
CA TRP A 263 22.81 18.90 5.18
C TRP A 263 21.31 18.83 4.99
N LEU A 264 20.79 19.28 3.84
CA LEU A 264 19.36 19.23 3.53
C LEU A 264 18.83 17.80 3.51
N SER A 265 19.57 16.88 2.89
CA SER A 265 19.20 15.45 2.85
C SER A 265 19.14 14.84 4.23
N THR A 266 20.13 15.11 5.09
CA THR A 266 20.15 14.65 6.47
C THR A 266 18.97 15.21 7.26
N SER A 267 18.67 16.51 7.11
CA SER A 267 17.53 17.15 7.77
C SER A 267 16.20 16.52 7.36
N VAL A 268 16.02 16.23 6.07
CA VAL A 268 14.80 15.56 5.57
C VAL A 268 14.69 14.13 6.09
N VAL A 269 15.78 13.36 6.13
CA VAL A 269 15.79 12.01 6.71
C VAL A 269 15.40 12.03 8.19
N VAL A 270 16.05 12.91 8.97
CA VAL A 270 15.79 13.02 10.42
C VAL A 270 14.35 13.44 10.68
N LEU A 271 13.86 14.44 9.95
CA LEU A 271 12.47 14.89 10.10
C LEU A 271 11.46 13.81 9.70
N CYS A 272 11.68 13.12 8.59
CA CYS A 272 10.84 12.01 8.15
C CYS A 272 10.80 10.88 9.19
N LEU A 273 11.96 10.48 9.70
CA LEU A 273 12.06 9.45 10.73
C LEU A 273 11.35 9.87 12.02
N TYR A 274 11.57 11.11 12.47
CA TYR A 274 10.89 11.67 13.63
C TYR A 274 9.37 11.67 13.44
N MET A 275 8.87 12.14 12.29
CA MET A 275 7.44 12.13 12.00
C MET A 275 6.87 10.72 11.94
N THR A 276 7.59 9.78 11.34
CA THR A 276 7.17 8.39 11.27
C THR A 276 7.05 7.80 12.68
N ILE A 277 8.09 7.88 13.52
CA ILE A 277 8.08 7.31 14.87
C ILE A 277 6.97 7.98 15.70
N SER A 278 6.93 9.32 15.76
CA SER A 278 5.99 10.04 16.61
C SER A 278 4.53 9.83 16.21
N LYS A 279 4.22 9.73 14.92
CA LYS A 279 2.85 9.56 14.44
C LYS A 279 2.40 8.10 14.40
N MET A 280 3.29 7.17 14.15
CA MET A 280 2.93 5.75 14.20
C MET A 280 2.46 5.31 15.58
N ASP A 281 2.95 5.96 16.65
CA ASP A 281 2.51 5.71 18.03
C ASP A 281 1.20 6.44 18.41
N HIS A 282 0.78 7.44 17.63
CA HIS A 282 -0.35 8.31 17.96
C HIS A 282 -1.21 8.63 16.73
N ARG A 283 -1.31 7.73 15.77
CA ARG A 283 -2.06 7.97 14.55
C ARG A 283 -3.58 8.01 14.81
N ILE A 284 -4.25 8.87 14.07
CA ILE A 284 -5.71 9.00 14.08
C ILE A 284 -6.29 7.84 13.26
N SER A 285 -6.81 6.84 13.95
CA SER A 285 -7.38 5.66 13.28
C SER A 285 -8.33 4.92 14.21
N LYS A 286 -9.47 4.49 13.68
CA LYS A 286 -10.42 3.63 14.40
C LYS A 286 -9.81 2.30 14.86
N TRP A 287 -8.86 1.78 14.09
CA TRP A 287 -8.21 0.49 14.34
C TRP A 287 -6.85 0.64 15.00
N TYR A 288 -6.56 1.82 15.54
CA TYR A 288 -5.30 2.05 16.22
C TYR A 288 -5.26 1.28 17.55
N VAL A 289 -4.32 0.38 17.65
CA VAL A 289 -3.94 -0.31 18.88
C VAL A 289 -2.45 -0.10 19.05
N LYS A 290 -2.04 0.61 20.10
CA LYS A 290 -0.65 1.06 20.32
C LYS A 290 0.33 -0.11 20.29
N GLU A 291 0.00 -1.21 20.94
CA GLU A 291 0.82 -2.41 21.05
C GLU A 291 1.07 -3.09 19.68
N ASN A 292 0.26 -2.77 18.69
CA ASN A 292 0.34 -3.37 17.37
C ASN A 292 1.21 -2.60 16.38
N VAL A 293 1.62 -1.39 16.73
CA VAL A 293 2.30 -0.49 15.78
C VAL A 293 3.68 -0.05 16.25
N ALA A 294 3.94 -0.11 17.54
CA ALA A 294 5.26 0.20 18.09
C ALA A 294 6.22 -0.98 17.84
N PHE A 295 7.00 -0.91 16.76
CA PHE A 295 7.94 -1.98 16.36
C PHE A 295 9.01 -2.29 17.45
N TYR A 296 9.24 -1.38 18.39
CA TYR A 296 10.15 -1.53 19.52
C TYR A 296 9.47 -2.09 20.78
N ASP A 297 8.16 -2.24 20.79
CA ASP A 297 7.43 -2.82 21.91
C ASP A 297 7.63 -4.35 21.94
N LYS A 298 7.93 -4.88 23.11
CA LYS A 298 8.15 -6.32 23.31
C LYS A 298 6.93 -7.14 22.90
N SER A 299 5.73 -6.64 23.12
CA SER A 299 4.47 -7.31 22.77
C SER A 299 4.34 -7.58 21.28
N HIS A 300 5.01 -6.75 20.43
CA HIS A 300 5.03 -6.94 18.97
C HIS A 300 5.76 -8.23 18.55
N PHE A 301 6.72 -8.69 19.34
CA PHE A 301 7.58 -9.85 19.05
C PHE A 301 7.24 -11.09 19.90
N THR A 302 6.22 -10.99 20.76
CA THR A 302 5.81 -12.09 21.63
C THR A 302 4.39 -12.54 21.32
N GLN A 303 4.20 -13.85 21.21
CA GLN A 303 2.86 -14.42 21.13
C GLN A 303 2.35 -14.76 22.54
N LYS A 304 1.03 -14.60 22.74
CA LYS A 304 0.35 -14.93 24.01
C LYS A 304 -0.05 -16.41 24.10
N PHE A 305 0.28 -17.19 23.08
CA PHE A 305 -0.03 -18.62 23.01
C PHE A 305 1.21 -19.41 22.55
N ASN A 306 1.22 -20.71 22.80
CA ASN A 306 2.29 -21.61 22.38
C ASN A 306 2.14 -21.95 20.89
N VAL A 307 3.01 -21.36 20.06
CA VAL A 307 2.99 -21.55 18.61
C VAL A 307 3.19 -23.02 18.22
N SER A 308 4.06 -23.77 18.94
CA SER A 308 4.30 -25.19 18.65
C SER A 308 3.05 -26.05 18.87
N GLU A 309 2.35 -25.83 19.98
CA GLU A 309 1.10 -26.54 20.27
C GLU A 309 0.02 -26.27 19.23
N VAL A 310 -0.10 -25.01 18.79
CA VAL A 310 -1.02 -24.65 17.70
C VAL A 310 -0.67 -25.38 16.42
N HIS A 311 0.62 -25.42 16.04
CA HIS A 311 1.04 -26.14 14.83
C HIS A 311 0.79 -27.66 14.96
N ASP A 312 1.00 -28.24 16.14
CA ASP A 312 0.77 -29.66 16.35
C ASP A 312 -0.74 -30.00 16.30
N ALA A 313 -1.59 -29.13 16.85
CA ALA A 313 -3.05 -29.26 16.72
C ALA A 313 -3.51 -29.18 15.26
N LEU A 314 -2.96 -28.24 14.47
CA LEU A 314 -3.30 -28.11 13.06
C LEU A 314 -2.93 -29.35 12.23
N LYS A 315 -1.87 -30.09 12.59
CA LYS A 315 -1.49 -31.35 11.92
C LYS A 315 -2.51 -32.48 12.11
N LEU A 316 -3.38 -32.38 13.11
CA LEU A 316 -4.45 -33.36 13.35
C LEU A 316 -5.58 -33.25 12.31
N ILE A 317 -5.64 -32.14 11.57
CA ILE A 317 -6.67 -31.90 10.56
C ILE A 317 -6.19 -32.48 9.22
N PRO A 318 -6.87 -33.50 8.66
CA PRO A 318 -6.50 -34.08 7.37
C PRO A 318 -6.50 -33.05 6.25
N ASP A 319 -5.57 -33.19 5.29
CA ASP A 319 -5.41 -32.21 4.19
C ASP A 319 -6.65 -32.09 3.29
N THR A 320 -7.44 -33.15 3.18
CA THR A 320 -8.67 -33.20 2.38
C THR A 320 -9.92 -32.73 3.14
N ALA A 321 -9.82 -32.47 4.45
CA ALA A 321 -10.95 -32.08 5.27
C ALA A 321 -11.42 -30.66 4.95
N SER A 322 -12.74 -30.43 4.99
CA SER A 322 -13.31 -29.09 4.98
C SER A 322 -13.15 -28.46 6.37
N VAL A 323 -12.66 -27.21 6.41
CA VAL A 323 -12.32 -26.54 7.68
C VAL A 323 -12.88 -25.13 7.72
N THR A 324 -13.43 -24.73 8.87
CA THR A 324 -13.57 -23.32 9.24
C THR A 324 -12.58 -22.99 10.34
N ALA A 325 -11.83 -21.90 10.22
CA ALA A 325 -10.75 -21.59 11.14
C ALA A 325 -10.73 -20.10 11.52
N SER A 326 -10.23 -19.80 12.73
CA SER A 326 -9.93 -18.41 13.13
C SER A 326 -9.03 -17.76 12.08
N GLU A 327 -9.19 -16.45 11.85
CA GLU A 327 -8.49 -15.69 10.79
C GLU A 327 -6.99 -15.95 10.74
N VAL A 328 -6.34 -16.00 11.91
CA VAL A 328 -4.89 -16.22 12.04
C VAL A 328 -4.45 -17.65 11.68
N LEU A 329 -5.36 -18.61 11.68
CA LEU A 329 -5.11 -20.01 11.34
C LEU A 329 -5.36 -20.30 9.85
N VAL A 330 -6.23 -19.52 9.19
CA VAL A 330 -6.59 -19.71 7.78
C VAL A 330 -5.37 -19.79 6.86
N PRO A 331 -4.34 -18.92 6.96
CA PRO A 331 -3.16 -19.00 6.10
C PRO A 331 -2.38 -20.31 6.24
N HIS A 332 -2.38 -20.93 7.43
CA HIS A 332 -1.71 -22.22 7.69
C HIS A 332 -2.45 -23.42 7.11
N LEU A 333 -3.72 -23.24 6.76
CA LEU A 333 -4.61 -24.25 6.20
C LEU A 333 -5.01 -23.97 4.74
N ALA A 334 -4.38 -22.98 4.09
CA ALA A 334 -4.82 -22.40 2.81
C ALA A 334 -4.74 -23.36 1.60
N PHE A 335 -3.93 -24.44 1.66
CA PHE A 335 -3.80 -25.40 0.56
C PHE A 335 -4.86 -26.51 0.61
N ARG A 336 -6.13 -26.10 0.85
CA ARG A 336 -7.30 -27.00 0.92
C ARG A 336 -8.37 -26.52 -0.06
N GLU A 337 -9.15 -27.44 -0.57
CA GLU A 337 -10.25 -27.11 -1.46
C GLU A 337 -11.36 -26.33 -0.74
N ASN A 338 -11.66 -26.71 0.51
CA ASN A 338 -12.72 -26.11 1.31
C ASN A 338 -12.17 -25.55 2.63
N ILE A 339 -11.79 -24.29 2.61
CA ILE A 339 -11.34 -23.53 3.79
C ILE A 339 -12.18 -22.26 3.93
N TYR A 340 -12.65 -22.00 5.14
CA TYR A 340 -13.48 -20.85 5.47
C TYR A 340 -12.94 -20.12 6.70
N MET A 341 -13.20 -18.83 6.75
CA MET A 341 -12.91 -18.04 7.95
C MET A 341 -14.07 -18.17 8.94
N PHE A 342 -13.76 -18.57 10.16
CA PHE A 342 -14.76 -18.71 11.24
C PHE A 342 -15.46 -17.35 11.51
N PRO A 343 -16.79 -17.30 11.65
CA PRO A 343 -17.76 -18.40 11.77
C PRO A 343 -18.43 -18.81 10.44
N LEU A 344 -17.85 -18.49 9.29
CA LEU A 344 -18.39 -18.85 7.98
C LEU A 344 -18.10 -20.32 7.67
N GLY A 345 -18.80 -20.88 6.68
CA GLY A 345 -18.59 -22.27 6.23
C GLY A 345 -19.44 -23.27 7.01
N PRO A 346 -20.77 -23.17 6.97
CA PRO A 346 -21.64 -24.17 7.61
C PRO A 346 -21.42 -25.55 6.98
N GLY A 347 -21.44 -26.59 7.84
CA GLY A 347 -21.25 -27.97 7.40
C GLY A 347 -19.80 -28.41 7.17
N THR A 348 -18.81 -27.67 7.63
CA THR A 348 -17.41 -28.10 7.61
C THR A 348 -17.18 -29.24 8.59
N SER A 349 -16.21 -30.12 8.25
CA SER A 349 -15.89 -31.31 9.07
C SER A 349 -15.04 -30.96 10.29
N TYR A 350 -14.32 -29.86 10.24
CA TYR A 350 -13.45 -29.38 11.32
C TYR A 350 -13.67 -27.90 11.60
N VAL A 351 -13.55 -27.55 12.88
CA VAL A 351 -13.59 -26.17 13.36
C VAL A 351 -12.32 -25.92 14.18
N ALA A 352 -11.47 -25.02 13.70
CA ALA A 352 -10.21 -24.67 14.36
C ALA A 352 -10.31 -23.24 14.92
N ILE A 353 -10.44 -23.11 16.24
CA ILE A 353 -10.60 -21.84 16.92
C ILE A 353 -9.41 -21.59 17.83
N LEU A 354 -8.79 -20.42 17.67
CA LEU A 354 -7.77 -19.92 18.58
C LEU A 354 -8.35 -18.80 19.44
N ASP A 355 -8.39 -19.02 20.77
CA ASP A 355 -8.81 -17.97 21.72
C ASP A 355 -7.65 -17.00 21.95
N HIS A 356 -7.66 -15.88 21.24
CA HIS A 356 -6.68 -14.80 21.38
C HIS A 356 -7.35 -13.42 21.33
N ASP A 357 -6.63 -12.38 21.68
CA ASP A 357 -7.18 -11.02 21.83
C ASP A 357 -7.69 -10.39 20.52
N ARG A 358 -7.24 -10.91 19.36
CA ARG A 358 -7.66 -10.47 18.03
C ARG A 358 -8.43 -11.58 17.34
N ALA A 359 -9.68 -11.37 17.14
CA ALA A 359 -10.60 -12.41 16.69
C ALA A 359 -11.55 -11.91 15.59
N PHE A 360 -11.01 -11.30 14.54
CA PHE A 360 -11.84 -10.87 13.41
C PHE A 360 -12.50 -12.09 12.72
N PRO A 361 -13.75 -11.99 12.28
CA PRO A 361 -14.68 -10.85 12.36
C PRO A 361 -15.44 -10.72 13.69
N LEU A 362 -15.22 -11.66 14.62
CA LEU A 362 -15.86 -11.67 15.93
C LEU A 362 -14.97 -10.97 16.96
N ASN A 363 -15.59 -10.40 18.00
CA ASN A 363 -14.88 -10.00 19.20
C ASN A 363 -14.63 -11.21 20.11
N ARG A 364 -13.76 -11.04 21.12
CA ARG A 364 -13.36 -12.12 22.03
C ARG A 364 -14.54 -12.76 22.77
N ASP A 365 -15.54 -11.97 23.16
CA ASP A 365 -16.70 -12.50 23.90
C ASP A 365 -17.55 -13.40 23.01
N ARG A 366 -17.76 -12.99 21.77
CA ARG A 366 -18.45 -13.79 20.74
C ARG A 366 -17.71 -15.08 20.42
N ILE A 367 -16.38 -15.08 20.37
CA ILE A 367 -15.59 -16.30 20.18
C ILE A 367 -15.81 -17.26 21.34
N LYS A 368 -15.80 -16.77 22.58
CA LYS A 368 -16.09 -17.62 23.75
C LYS A 368 -17.49 -18.23 23.71
N GLU A 369 -18.48 -17.44 23.33
CA GLU A 369 -19.85 -17.93 23.12
C GLU A 369 -19.89 -19.06 22.07
N GLU A 370 -19.19 -18.88 20.94
CA GLU A 370 -19.16 -19.91 19.90
C GLU A 370 -18.40 -21.15 20.36
N ILE A 371 -17.27 -21.03 21.06
CA ILE A 371 -16.57 -22.18 21.67
C ILE A 371 -17.49 -22.96 22.60
N GLN A 372 -18.26 -22.26 23.44
CA GLN A 372 -19.22 -22.91 24.35
C GLN A 372 -20.31 -23.66 23.59
N LYS A 373 -20.85 -23.09 22.51
CA LYS A 373 -21.83 -23.77 21.65
C LYS A 373 -21.29 -25.08 21.07
N TYR A 374 -20.08 -25.03 20.46
CA TYR A 374 -19.44 -26.21 19.89
C TYR A 374 -19.12 -27.25 20.97
N SER A 375 -18.70 -26.82 22.16
CA SER A 375 -18.38 -27.72 23.28
C SER A 375 -19.63 -28.40 23.90
N ALA A 376 -20.78 -27.73 23.81
CA ALA A 376 -22.06 -28.25 24.29
C ALA A 376 -22.79 -29.13 23.27
N ASP A 377 -22.44 -29.06 21.99
CA ASP A 377 -23.06 -29.81 20.92
C ASP A 377 -22.40 -31.19 20.80
N THR A 378 -23.21 -32.24 21.05
CA THR A 378 -22.77 -33.65 21.02
C THR A 378 -22.34 -34.16 19.64
N LEU A 379 -22.60 -33.41 18.57
CA LEU A 379 -22.10 -33.69 17.21
C LEU A 379 -20.60 -33.34 17.04
N TRP A 380 -20.06 -32.57 17.93
CA TRP A 380 -18.66 -32.14 17.88
C TRP A 380 -17.81 -32.78 18.98
N ARG A 381 -16.59 -33.15 18.64
CA ARG A 381 -15.61 -33.68 19.57
C ARG A 381 -14.37 -32.81 19.59
N SER A 382 -13.95 -32.37 20.77
CA SER A 382 -12.64 -31.74 20.95
C SER A 382 -11.53 -32.74 20.68
N VAL A 383 -10.50 -32.29 19.97
CA VAL A 383 -9.32 -33.07 19.59
C VAL A 383 -8.09 -32.48 20.25
#